data_f82602b82541833ebbbde55751f03f99
#
_entry.id   f82602b82541833ebbbde55751f03f99
#
_cell.length_a   1.000
_cell.length_b   1.000
_cell.length_c   1.000
_cell.angle_alpha   90.00
_cell.angle_beta   90.00
_cell.angle_gamma   90.00
#
_symmetry.space_group_name_H-M   'P 1'
#
loop_
_entity.id
_entity.type
_entity.pdbx_description
1 polymer ?
#
loop_
_entity_poly.entity_id
_entity_poly.type
_entity_poly.pdbx_seq_one_letter_code
_entity_poly.pdbx_strand_id
1 'polypeptide(L)'
;MKRGIVGDFLNWARRNSTWPLHFGIMCCAIEMAATSDPRYDIERFGVIYRSSPRQCDVLLLNGPISLKLRPAVRRLYEQMAEPKWVIAMGECTICGGPYYDSYSVVKGSYTFVPTDIFIPGCPVRPEALIDGFLKLNAKIKAEKEGSVRTRTGRLVSAREGQLMTLQKGEYTYEVPQVRE
;
A
#
# COMPACT_ATOMS: atom_id res chain seq x y z
N MET A 1 17.11 13.80 -18.47
CA MET A 1 16.14 14.37 -19.39
C MET A 1 15.17 15.21 -18.59
N LYS A 2 14.90 16.45 -18.98
CA LYS A 2 13.96 17.36 -18.30
C LYS A 2 12.56 16.72 -18.38
N ARG A 3 11.83 16.65 -17.26
CA ARG A 3 10.42 16.27 -17.27
C ARG A 3 9.69 17.23 -18.21
N GLY A 4 8.86 16.70 -19.11
CA GLY A 4 7.96 17.54 -19.86
C GLY A 4 6.89 18.14 -18.94
N ILE A 5 6.38 19.32 -19.25
CA ILE A 5 5.33 20.01 -18.46
C ILE A 5 4.15 19.09 -18.13
N VAL A 6 3.77 18.22 -19.07
CA VAL A 6 2.70 17.23 -18.90
C VAL A 6 3.02 16.20 -17.81
N GLY A 7 4.27 15.75 -17.74
CA GLY A 7 4.67 14.77 -16.74
C GLY A 7 4.72 15.32 -15.33
N ASP A 8 5.17 16.56 -15.16
CA ASP A 8 5.16 17.22 -13.87
C ASP A 8 3.71 17.49 -13.39
N PHE A 9 2.81 17.82 -14.31
CA PHE A 9 1.38 18.00 -14.04
C PHE A 9 0.72 16.68 -13.60
N LEU A 10 0.96 15.59 -14.33
CA LEU A 10 0.43 14.26 -13.98
C LEU A 10 0.93 13.78 -12.61
N ASN A 11 2.20 14.00 -12.30
CA ASN A 11 2.76 13.65 -11.01
C ASN A 11 2.18 14.52 -9.88
N TRP A 12 1.95 15.80 -10.14
CA TRP A 12 1.25 16.69 -9.22
C TRP A 12 -0.19 16.22 -8.97
N ALA A 13 -0.93 15.87 -10.02
CA ALA A 13 -2.30 15.37 -9.91
C ALA A 13 -2.38 14.09 -9.09
N ARG A 14 -1.53 13.10 -9.35
CA ARG A 14 -1.50 11.82 -8.64
C ARG A 14 -1.23 11.97 -7.15
N ARG A 15 -0.28 12.82 -6.76
CA ARG A 15 0.04 13.01 -5.34
C ARG A 15 -1.02 13.78 -4.55
N ASN A 16 -1.82 14.64 -5.24
CA ASN A 16 -2.87 15.43 -4.59
C ASN A 16 -4.27 14.78 -4.70
N SER A 17 -4.37 13.61 -5.34
CA SER A 17 -5.61 12.84 -5.47
C SER A 17 -5.27 11.36 -5.37
N THR A 18 -5.10 10.88 -4.14
CA THR A 18 -4.82 9.48 -3.82
C THR A 18 -6.08 8.81 -3.30
N TRP A 19 -6.57 7.80 -4.00
CA TRP A 19 -7.82 7.13 -3.67
C TRP A 19 -7.56 5.75 -3.10
N PRO A 20 -7.60 5.58 -1.77
CA PRO A 20 -7.37 4.29 -1.14
C PRO A 20 -8.59 3.37 -1.23
N LEU A 21 -8.31 2.08 -1.40
CA LEU A 21 -9.30 1.02 -1.26
C LEU A 21 -9.70 0.90 0.21
N HIS A 22 -10.99 1.00 0.47
CA HIS A 22 -11.58 0.83 1.81
C HIS A 22 -11.56 -0.66 2.21
N PHE A 23 -10.44 -1.13 2.70
CA PHE A 23 -10.27 -2.48 3.20
C PHE A 23 -10.05 -2.43 4.71
N GLY A 24 -11.14 -2.58 5.46
CA GLY A 24 -11.14 -2.40 6.91
C GLY A 24 -11.38 -3.70 7.68
N ILE A 25 -10.44 -4.06 8.58
CA ILE A 25 -10.55 -5.21 9.47
C ILE A 25 -10.19 -4.78 10.89
N MET A 26 -11.06 -5.11 11.86
CA MET A 26 -10.86 -4.90 13.29
C MET A 26 -10.59 -3.44 13.70
N CYS A 27 -9.79 -3.23 14.75
CA CYS A 27 -9.63 -1.93 15.42
C CYS A 27 -9.00 -0.85 14.52
N CYS A 28 -8.04 -1.17 13.65
CA CYS A 28 -7.47 -0.20 12.72
C CYS A 28 -8.49 0.30 11.70
N ALA A 29 -9.54 -0.47 11.39
CA ALA A 29 -10.61 -0.03 10.52
C ALA A 29 -11.44 1.10 11.14
N ILE A 30 -11.63 1.09 12.45
CA ILE A 30 -12.35 2.14 13.19
C ILE A 30 -11.55 3.44 13.16
N GLU A 31 -10.25 3.36 13.41
CA GLU A 31 -9.35 4.51 13.32
C GLU A 31 -9.24 5.06 11.90
N MET A 32 -9.24 4.18 10.90
CA MET A 32 -9.31 4.58 9.49
C MET A 32 -10.62 5.31 9.19
N ALA A 33 -11.76 4.82 9.68
CA ALA A 33 -13.05 5.50 9.52
C ALA A 33 -13.04 6.88 10.21
N ALA A 34 -12.46 6.98 11.40
CA ALA A 34 -12.33 8.25 12.13
C ALA A 34 -11.53 9.31 11.35
N THR A 35 -10.61 8.92 10.45
CA THR A 35 -9.90 9.90 9.61
C THR A 35 -10.79 10.61 8.60
N SER A 36 -11.91 10.02 8.21
CA SER A 36 -12.90 10.64 7.31
C SER A 36 -13.88 11.54 8.04
N ASP A 37 -13.91 11.49 9.36
CA ASP A 37 -14.80 12.33 10.17
C ASP A 37 -14.34 13.81 10.16
N PRO A 38 -15.24 14.76 10.41
CA PRO A 38 -14.95 16.20 10.39
C PRO A 38 -13.81 16.63 11.29
N ARG A 39 -13.47 15.84 12.33
CA ARG A 39 -12.36 16.12 13.24
C ARG A 39 -11.01 16.05 12.56
N TYR A 40 -10.80 15.10 11.67
CA TYR A 40 -9.51 14.84 11.02
C TYR A 40 -9.54 15.25 9.55
N ASP A 41 -10.65 15.05 8.88
CA ASP A 41 -10.94 15.50 7.51
C ASP A 41 -9.77 15.18 6.54
N ILE A 42 -9.50 13.89 6.37
CA ILE A 42 -8.44 13.44 5.47
C ILE A 42 -8.71 13.82 4.00
N GLU A 43 -9.97 14.08 3.66
CA GLU A 43 -10.39 14.47 2.31
C GLU A 43 -9.77 15.80 1.86
N ARG A 44 -9.46 16.71 2.81
CA ARG A 44 -8.74 17.96 2.51
C ARG A 44 -7.33 17.75 1.92
N PHE A 45 -6.76 16.56 2.13
CA PHE A 45 -5.48 16.16 1.51
C PHE A 45 -5.66 15.44 0.17
N GLY A 46 -6.89 15.37 -0.37
CA GLY A 46 -7.22 14.70 -1.62
C GLY A 46 -7.33 13.19 -1.49
N VAL A 47 -7.51 12.67 -0.26
CA VAL A 47 -7.62 11.23 0.01
C VAL A 47 -9.09 10.87 0.15
N ILE A 48 -9.64 10.12 -0.82
CA ILE A 48 -11.05 9.73 -0.83
C ILE A 48 -11.15 8.21 -0.88
N TYR A 49 -11.76 7.59 0.12
CA TYR A 49 -11.95 6.15 0.20
C TYR A 49 -12.90 5.63 -0.89
N ARG A 50 -12.52 4.53 -1.53
CA ARG A 50 -13.32 3.85 -2.54
C ARG A 50 -13.50 2.37 -2.20
N SER A 51 -14.64 1.80 -2.61
CA SER A 51 -14.96 0.40 -2.35
C SER A 51 -14.55 -0.54 -3.48
N SER A 52 -14.25 -0.02 -4.67
CA SER A 52 -13.86 -0.82 -5.83
C SER A 52 -12.37 -0.70 -6.13
N PRO A 53 -11.65 -1.83 -6.30
CA PRO A 53 -10.23 -1.79 -6.65
C PRO A 53 -9.95 -1.15 -8.01
N ARG A 54 -10.94 -1.11 -8.90
CA ARG A 54 -10.83 -0.46 -10.21
C ARG A 54 -10.80 1.07 -10.14
N GLN A 55 -11.21 1.63 -9.01
CA GLN A 55 -11.27 3.08 -8.76
C GLN A 55 -10.19 3.54 -7.78
N CYS A 56 -9.29 2.65 -7.35
CA CYS A 56 -8.31 2.93 -6.31
C CYS A 56 -6.89 2.95 -6.85
N ASP A 57 -6.08 3.84 -6.28
CA ASP A 57 -4.65 3.97 -6.55
C ASP A 57 -3.82 3.38 -5.41
N VAL A 58 -4.38 3.34 -4.20
CA VAL A 58 -3.71 2.88 -2.98
C VAL A 58 -4.47 1.70 -2.38
N LEU A 59 -3.77 0.59 -2.12
CA LEU A 59 -4.29 -0.51 -1.31
C LEU A 59 -3.93 -0.25 0.14
N LEU A 60 -4.91 0.16 0.95
CA LEU A 60 -4.73 0.35 2.37
C LEU A 60 -5.11 -0.94 3.11
N LEU A 61 -4.11 -1.69 3.54
CA LEU A 61 -4.28 -2.91 4.32
C LEU A 61 -4.26 -2.61 5.81
N ASN A 62 -5.27 -3.05 6.52
CA ASN A 62 -5.31 -2.93 7.98
C ASN A 62 -5.90 -4.18 8.63
N GLY A 63 -5.49 -4.42 9.89
CA GLY A 63 -5.92 -5.58 10.67
C GLY A 63 -5.28 -6.92 10.29
N PRO A 64 -5.60 -8.01 11.02
CA PRO A 64 -5.04 -9.33 10.80
C PRO A 64 -5.63 -9.97 9.54
N ILE A 65 -4.78 -10.29 8.60
CA ILE A 65 -5.18 -10.96 7.35
C ILE A 65 -5.08 -12.46 7.56
N SER A 66 -6.22 -13.15 7.44
CA SER A 66 -6.22 -14.61 7.54
C SER A 66 -5.65 -15.28 6.30
N LEU A 67 -5.16 -16.52 6.44
CA LEU A 67 -4.66 -17.32 5.31
C LEU A 67 -5.75 -17.53 4.24
N LYS A 68 -7.02 -17.64 4.64
CA LYS A 68 -8.17 -17.75 3.73
C LYS A 68 -8.42 -16.44 2.96
N LEU A 69 -8.16 -15.29 3.59
CA LEU A 69 -8.37 -13.97 2.98
C LEU A 69 -7.21 -13.55 2.07
N ARG A 70 -6.00 -14.08 2.31
CA ARG A 70 -4.78 -13.77 1.54
C ARG A 70 -4.98 -13.81 0.01
N PRO A 71 -5.57 -14.87 -0.60
CA PRO A 71 -5.77 -14.90 -2.06
C PRO A 71 -6.77 -13.85 -2.54
N ALA A 72 -7.75 -13.48 -1.72
CA ALA A 72 -8.68 -12.41 -2.06
C ALA A 72 -7.99 -11.03 -2.08
N VAL A 73 -7.18 -10.72 -1.08
CA VAL A 73 -6.39 -9.48 -1.03
C VAL A 73 -5.43 -9.39 -2.21
N ARG A 74 -4.78 -10.49 -2.58
CA ARG A 74 -3.91 -10.53 -3.75
C ARG A 74 -4.67 -10.22 -5.04
N ARG A 75 -5.88 -10.77 -5.19
CA ARG A 75 -6.76 -10.44 -6.34
C ARG A 75 -7.16 -8.98 -6.36
N LEU A 76 -7.48 -8.37 -5.21
CA LEU A 76 -7.76 -6.94 -5.12
C LEU A 76 -6.57 -6.12 -5.63
N TYR A 77 -5.35 -6.44 -5.18
CA TYR A 77 -4.14 -5.79 -5.67
C TYR A 77 -3.94 -5.96 -7.18
N GLU A 78 -4.16 -7.15 -7.73
CA GLU A 78 -4.03 -7.41 -9.17
C GLU A 78 -5.08 -6.67 -10.01
N GLN A 79 -6.26 -6.41 -9.44
CA GLN A 79 -7.35 -5.69 -10.11
C GLN A 79 -7.19 -4.16 -10.10
N MET A 80 -6.29 -3.62 -9.29
CA MET A 80 -5.99 -2.19 -9.29
C MET A 80 -5.20 -1.79 -10.53
N ALA A 81 -5.50 -0.59 -11.06
CA ALA A 81 -4.76 -0.02 -12.18
C ALA A 81 -3.34 0.41 -11.77
N GLU A 82 -2.42 0.48 -12.72
CA GLU A 82 -1.09 1.06 -12.52
C GLU A 82 -1.11 2.56 -12.83
N PRO A 83 -0.39 3.41 -12.10
CA PRO A 83 0.47 3.08 -10.94
C PRO A 83 -0.34 2.87 -9.67
N LYS A 84 0.11 1.97 -8.80
CA LYS A 84 -0.54 1.63 -7.53
C LYS A 84 0.46 1.49 -6.40
N TRP A 85 0.01 1.80 -5.19
CA TRP A 85 0.82 1.75 -3.98
C TRP A 85 0.11 0.94 -2.90
N VAL A 86 0.88 0.46 -1.91
CA VAL A 86 0.34 -0.32 -0.80
C VAL A 86 0.81 0.27 0.53
N ILE A 87 -0.14 0.53 1.41
CA ILE A 87 0.11 0.95 2.78
C ILE A 87 -0.29 -0.18 3.73
N ALA A 88 0.61 -0.62 4.59
CA ALA A 88 0.33 -1.52 5.70
C ALA A 88 0.11 -0.72 6.98
N MET A 89 -1.12 -0.69 7.47
CA MET A 89 -1.53 0.02 8.67
C MET A 89 -1.69 -0.95 9.84
N GLY A 90 -0.88 -0.74 10.87
CA GLY A 90 -0.94 -1.46 12.12
C GLY A 90 -0.09 -2.73 12.17
N GLU A 91 0.28 -3.12 13.37
CA GLU A 91 1.17 -4.26 13.63
C GLU A 91 0.64 -5.59 13.08
N CYS A 92 -0.68 -5.79 13.13
CA CYS A 92 -1.30 -7.00 12.57
C CYS A 92 -0.97 -7.18 11.09
N THR A 93 -0.96 -6.09 10.31
CA THR A 93 -0.64 -6.11 8.88
C THR A 93 0.87 -6.15 8.63
N ILE A 94 1.67 -5.56 9.52
CA ILE A 94 3.12 -5.48 9.38
C ILE A 94 3.79 -6.82 9.72
N CYS A 95 3.46 -7.41 10.86
CA CYS A 95 4.14 -8.62 11.35
C CYS A 95 3.20 -9.67 11.98
N GLY A 96 1.88 -9.48 11.88
CA GLY A 96 0.91 -10.33 12.60
C GLY A 96 0.51 -9.78 13.96
N GLY A 97 1.31 -8.88 14.58
CA GLY A 97 1.03 -8.22 15.86
C GLY A 97 0.63 -9.17 16.99
N PRO A 98 -0.46 -8.88 17.69
CA PRO A 98 -0.96 -9.76 18.78
C PRO A 98 -1.32 -11.19 18.32
N TYR A 99 -1.50 -11.40 17.02
CA TYR A 99 -1.87 -12.69 16.41
C TYR A 99 -0.69 -13.38 15.73
N TYR A 100 0.54 -13.00 16.06
CA TYR A 100 1.74 -13.54 15.41
C TYR A 100 1.82 -15.08 15.49
N ASP A 101 1.48 -15.66 16.63
CA ASP A 101 1.52 -17.12 16.83
C ASP A 101 0.27 -17.85 16.33
N SER A 102 -0.72 -17.13 15.77
CA SER A 102 -1.92 -17.75 15.23
C SER A 102 -1.62 -18.56 13.97
N TYR A 103 -2.13 -19.78 13.92
CA TYR A 103 -2.04 -20.66 12.76
C TYR A 103 -2.82 -20.15 11.54
N SER A 104 -3.78 -19.24 11.74
CA SER A 104 -4.70 -18.78 10.71
C SER A 104 -4.35 -17.39 10.17
N VAL A 105 -3.40 -16.66 10.75
CA VAL A 105 -3.05 -15.30 10.40
C VAL A 105 -1.71 -15.24 9.64
N VAL A 106 -1.68 -14.42 8.60
CA VAL A 106 -0.46 -14.18 7.82
C VAL A 106 0.51 -13.30 8.61
N LYS A 107 1.77 -13.69 8.67
CA LYS A 107 2.83 -12.97 9.38
C LYS A 107 3.38 -11.80 8.57
N GLY A 108 2.51 -10.88 8.18
CA GLY A 108 2.86 -9.66 7.44
C GLY A 108 2.39 -9.63 5.99
N SER A 109 1.86 -8.48 5.58
CA SER A 109 1.34 -8.24 4.23
C SER A 109 2.43 -8.29 3.16
N TYR A 110 3.65 -7.88 3.50
CA TYR A 110 4.79 -7.86 2.61
C TYR A 110 5.18 -9.25 2.05
N THR A 111 4.70 -10.32 2.68
CA THR A 111 4.95 -11.71 2.23
C THR A 111 4.20 -12.06 0.94
N PHE A 112 3.15 -11.33 0.60
CA PHE A 112 2.31 -11.65 -0.56
C PHE A 112 1.89 -10.46 -1.42
N VAL A 113 2.08 -9.22 -0.91
CA VAL A 113 1.84 -7.96 -1.65
C VAL A 113 3.01 -7.01 -1.39
N PRO A 114 3.59 -6.37 -2.43
CA PRO A 114 4.66 -5.39 -2.23
C PRO A 114 4.13 -4.19 -1.45
N THR A 115 4.71 -3.92 -0.29
CA THR A 115 4.28 -2.85 0.62
C THR A 115 5.22 -1.65 0.51
N ASP A 116 4.65 -0.46 0.40
CA ASP A 116 5.37 0.80 0.20
C ASP A 116 5.63 1.58 1.46
N ILE A 117 4.61 1.64 2.30
CA ILE A 117 4.62 2.39 3.55
C ILE A 117 4.14 1.48 4.67
N PHE A 118 4.84 1.50 5.79
CA PHE A 118 4.48 0.81 7.02
C PHE A 118 4.14 1.85 8.08
N ILE A 119 2.96 1.72 8.69
CA ILE A 119 2.49 2.60 9.75
C ILE A 119 2.32 1.77 11.02
N PRO A 120 3.26 1.82 11.97
CA PRO A 120 3.18 1.04 13.20
C PRO A 120 2.12 1.59 14.15
N GLY A 121 1.55 0.70 14.96
CA GLY A 121 0.57 1.01 15.99
C GLY A 121 -0.42 -0.14 16.20
N CYS A 122 -1.01 -0.21 17.40
CA CYS A 122 -2.00 -1.23 17.73
C CYS A 122 -3.05 -0.65 18.72
N PRO A 123 -4.12 0.04 18.19
CA PRO A 123 -4.34 0.47 16.81
C PRO A 123 -3.48 1.68 16.40
N VAL A 124 -3.44 1.92 15.10
CA VAL A 124 -2.81 3.13 14.54
C VAL A 124 -3.73 4.32 14.77
N ARG A 125 -3.19 5.40 15.31
CA ARG A 125 -3.96 6.64 15.48
C ARG A 125 -4.26 7.31 14.14
N PRO A 126 -5.37 8.05 14.01
CA PRO A 126 -5.74 8.77 12.80
C PRO A 126 -4.65 9.72 12.29
N GLU A 127 -3.97 10.42 13.18
CA GLU A 127 -2.87 11.34 12.83
C GLU A 127 -1.69 10.60 12.18
N ALA A 128 -1.37 9.41 12.68
CA ALA A 128 -0.30 8.58 12.12
C ALA A 128 -0.67 8.06 10.73
N LEU A 129 -1.95 7.78 10.47
CA LEU A 129 -2.42 7.41 9.13
C LEU A 129 -2.30 8.59 8.16
N ILE A 130 -2.68 9.79 8.58
CA ILE A 130 -2.51 11.01 7.78
C ILE A 130 -1.04 11.24 7.45
N ASP A 131 -0.14 11.12 8.43
CA ASP A 131 1.32 11.21 8.21
C ASP A 131 1.81 10.15 7.22
N GLY A 132 1.26 8.93 7.28
CA GLY A 132 1.53 7.86 6.32
C GLY A 132 1.18 8.25 4.88
N PHE A 133 0.03 8.90 4.67
CA PHE A 133 -0.35 9.44 3.35
C PHE A 133 0.57 10.59 2.91
N LEU A 134 0.96 11.47 3.81
CA LEU A 134 1.92 12.54 3.48
C LEU A 134 3.29 11.96 3.07
N LYS A 135 3.76 10.91 3.73
CA LYS A 135 4.97 10.17 3.34
C LYS A 135 4.82 9.48 1.99
N LEU A 136 3.63 8.90 1.70
CA LEU A 136 3.36 8.35 0.37
C LEU A 136 3.41 9.44 -0.70
N ASN A 137 2.80 10.60 -0.45
CA ASN A 137 2.84 11.74 -1.37
C ASN A 137 4.28 12.23 -1.62
N ALA A 138 5.13 12.23 -0.59
CA ALA A 138 6.55 12.56 -0.74
C ALA A 138 7.28 11.50 -1.59
N LYS A 139 6.96 10.22 -1.42
CA LYS A 139 7.49 9.11 -2.23
C LYS A 139 7.08 9.24 -3.70
N ILE A 140 5.80 9.49 -3.97
CA ILE A 140 5.28 9.71 -5.34
C ILE A 140 5.99 10.90 -6.00
N LYS A 141 6.25 11.97 -5.24
CA LYS A 141 7.01 13.13 -5.73
C LYS A 141 8.45 12.78 -6.11
N ALA A 142 9.07 11.88 -5.36
CA ALA A 142 10.44 11.43 -5.61
C ALA A 142 10.54 10.40 -6.74
N GLU A 143 9.48 9.65 -7.01
CA GLU A 143 9.43 8.68 -8.11
C GLU A 143 9.55 9.40 -9.45
N LYS A 144 10.50 8.95 -10.27
CA LYS A 144 10.66 9.50 -11.63
C LYS A 144 9.53 8.98 -12.50
N GLU A 145 8.97 9.86 -13.30
CA GLU A 145 8.01 9.49 -14.32
C GLU A 145 8.62 8.43 -15.26
N GLY A 146 7.85 7.37 -15.50
CA GLY A 146 8.31 6.24 -16.31
C GLY A 146 8.88 5.06 -15.52
N SER A 147 8.95 5.12 -14.19
CA SER A 147 9.18 3.92 -13.40
C SER A 147 7.86 3.16 -13.24
N VAL A 148 7.66 2.13 -14.07
CA VAL A 148 6.52 1.22 -13.93
C VAL A 148 6.91 0.14 -12.94
N ARG A 149 6.13 -0.04 -11.87
CA ARG A 149 6.28 -1.19 -10.99
C ARG A 149 5.89 -2.46 -11.73
N THR A 150 6.81 -3.39 -11.80
CA THR A 150 6.48 -4.73 -12.27
C THR A 150 5.67 -5.49 -11.21
N ARG A 151 4.96 -6.54 -11.64
CA ARG A 151 4.22 -7.48 -10.77
C ARG A 151 5.03 -8.00 -9.56
N THR A 152 6.34 -7.93 -9.62
CA THR A 152 7.28 -8.39 -8.59
C THR A 152 7.76 -7.29 -7.64
N GLY A 153 7.14 -6.10 -7.66
CA GLY A 153 7.56 -4.99 -6.79
C GLY A 153 8.88 -4.31 -7.21
N ARG A 154 9.48 -4.69 -8.33
CA ARG A 154 10.68 -4.04 -8.85
C ARG A 154 10.32 -2.78 -9.61
N LEU A 155 11.04 -1.69 -9.34
CA LEU A 155 10.98 -0.49 -10.16
C LEU A 155 11.75 -0.75 -11.46
N VAL A 156 11.05 -0.66 -12.60
CA VAL A 156 11.68 -0.72 -13.92
C VAL A 156 11.72 0.68 -14.50
N SER A 157 12.90 1.16 -14.83
CA SER A 157 13.06 2.38 -15.59
C SER A 157 12.59 2.16 -17.03
N ALA A 158 11.62 2.95 -17.49
CA ALA A 158 11.07 2.83 -18.85
C ALA A 158 12.08 3.06 -19.98
N ARG A 159 13.32 3.48 -19.65
CA ARG A 159 14.33 3.87 -20.65
C ARG A 159 15.35 2.83 -21.03
N GLU A 160 15.57 1.81 -20.22
CA GLU A 160 16.77 0.96 -20.43
C GLU A 160 16.49 -0.53 -20.57
N GLY A 161 15.25 -0.98 -20.39
CA GLY A 161 15.02 -2.43 -20.37
C GLY A 161 15.88 -3.18 -19.33
N GLN A 162 16.73 -2.43 -18.62
CA GLN A 162 17.58 -2.95 -17.57
C GLN A 162 16.80 -2.97 -16.26
N LEU A 163 16.54 -4.17 -15.79
CA LEU A 163 16.14 -4.44 -14.42
C LEU A 163 17.14 -3.77 -13.48
N MET A 164 16.78 -2.64 -12.88
CA MET A 164 17.49 -2.15 -11.70
C MET A 164 17.26 -3.18 -10.61
N THR A 165 18.14 -4.13 -10.55
CA THR A 165 18.28 -5.03 -9.42
C THR A 165 18.65 -4.13 -8.25
N LEU A 166 17.73 -3.93 -7.31
CA LEU A 166 18.09 -3.41 -5.99
C LEU A 166 19.12 -4.39 -5.41
N GLN A 167 20.39 -4.03 -5.51
CA GLN A 167 21.45 -4.82 -4.92
C GLN A 167 21.24 -4.84 -3.41
N LYS A 168 21.09 -6.07 -2.89
CA LYS A 168 21.09 -6.44 -1.48
C LYS A 168 19.94 -5.93 -0.61
N GLY A 169 18.90 -6.62 -0.74
CA GLY A 169 17.80 -6.89 0.14
C GLY A 169 16.94 -7.96 -0.52
N GLU A 170 17.59 -9.01 -1.02
CA GLU A 170 16.90 -10.19 -1.54
C GLU A 170 16.12 -10.84 -0.39
N TYR A 171 14.91 -10.37 -0.16
CA TYR A 171 13.93 -11.16 0.54
C TYR A 171 13.39 -12.20 -0.44
N THR A 172 14.17 -13.21 -0.71
CA THR A 172 13.71 -14.46 -1.31
C THR A 172 12.84 -15.15 -0.28
N TYR A 173 11.54 -14.78 -0.27
CA TYR A 173 10.56 -15.57 0.47
C TYR A 173 10.20 -16.78 -0.37
N GLU A 174 10.85 -17.90 -0.08
CA GLU A 174 10.29 -19.19 -0.43
C GLU A 174 8.94 -19.26 0.29
N VAL A 175 7.88 -19.21 -0.51
CA VAL A 175 6.53 -19.47 -0.01
C VAL A 175 6.52 -20.91 0.50
N PRO A 176 6.32 -21.15 1.81
CA PRO A 176 6.17 -22.52 2.28
C PRO A 176 5.04 -23.15 1.48
N GLN A 177 5.33 -24.20 0.73
CA GLN A 177 4.32 -25.00 0.06
C GLN A 177 3.38 -25.49 1.16
N VAL A 178 2.16 -24.96 1.18
CA VAL A 178 1.09 -25.49 2.02
C VAL A 178 0.84 -26.90 1.47
N ARG A 179 1.28 -27.90 2.19
CA ARG A 179 0.88 -29.28 1.92
C ARG A 179 -0.64 -29.33 2.03
N GLU A 180 -1.28 -29.77 0.96
CA GLU A 180 -2.71 -30.07 0.89
C GLU A 180 -3.11 -31.13 1.93
#